data_40a9c97b3423800553c3242ddecd2638
#
_entry.id   40a9c97b3423800553c3242ddecd2638
#
_cell.length_a   1.000
_cell.length_b   1.000
_cell.length_c   1.000
_cell.angle_alpha   90.00
_cell.angle_beta   90.00
_cell.angle_gamma   90.00
#
_symmetry.space_group_name_H-M   'P 1'
#
loop_
_entity.id
_entity.type
_entity.pdbx_description
1 polymer ?
#
loop_
_entity_poly.entity_id
_entity_poly.type
_entity_poly.pdbx_seq_one_letter_code
_entity_poly.pdbx_strand_id
1 'polypeptide(L)'
;MENNRIMVGVNHVTIRFNLSSQKVDNLKEYMIKLVKHELMFQEFLAVNDVSFQVRSGEAWGLIGANGSGKSTMLKAISGIMKPYKGSIQVYGNVAPLIELGAGFDQECTARENIYLNGCVLGHSEKFMREHFDEIVNFAEIGQFLD
;
A
#
# COMPACT_ATOMS: atom_id res chain seq x y z
N MET A 1 14.16 -28.47 -2.62
CA MET A 1 15.01 -27.50 -3.32
C MET A 1 14.23 -26.28 -3.87
N GLU A 2 13.12 -25.89 -3.26
CA GLU A 2 12.25 -24.78 -3.74
C GLU A 2 12.46 -23.43 -3.02
N ASN A 3 13.33 -23.39 -2.04
CA ASN A 3 13.41 -22.26 -1.09
C ASN A 3 14.31 -21.07 -1.51
N ASN A 4 14.67 -20.97 -2.80
CA ASN A 4 15.58 -19.91 -3.27
C ASN A 4 14.95 -18.96 -4.30
N ARG A 5 13.63 -19.02 -4.50
CA ARG A 5 12.93 -18.17 -5.46
C ARG A 5 12.74 -16.76 -4.87
N ILE A 6 13.18 -15.74 -5.59
CA ILE A 6 12.89 -14.36 -5.24
C ILE A 6 11.38 -14.10 -5.42
N MET A 7 10.72 -13.62 -4.39
CA MET A 7 9.31 -13.25 -4.41
C MET A 7 9.12 -11.75 -4.52
N VAL A 8 10.01 -10.97 -3.89
CA VAL A 8 10.03 -9.51 -4.03
C VAL A 8 11.45 -9.08 -4.34
N GLY A 9 11.62 -8.34 -5.42
CA GLY A 9 12.88 -7.68 -5.78
C GLY A 9 12.70 -6.17 -5.81
N VAL A 10 13.44 -5.46 -4.98
CA VAL A 10 13.51 -4.00 -4.94
C VAL A 10 14.90 -3.60 -5.42
N ASN A 11 14.98 -2.78 -6.47
CA ASN A 11 16.23 -2.46 -7.12
C ASN A 11 16.37 -0.95 -7.32
N HIS A 12 17.30 -0.31 -6.59
CA HIS A 12 17.62 1.12 -6.64
C HIS A 12 16.39 2.03 -6.56
N VAL A 13 15.45 1.69 -5.66
CA VAL A 13 14.16 2.39 -5.55
C VAL A 13 14.30 3.70 -4.83
N THR A 14 13.83 4.76 -5.49
CA THR A 14 13.68 6.11 -4.94
C THR A 14 12.22 6.54 -5.08
N ILE A 15 11.61 6.99 -3.97
CA ILE A 15 10.26 7.52 -3.93
C ILE A 15 10.32 8.95 -3.44
N ARG A 16 9.78 9.87 -4.24
CA ARG A 16 9.71 11.29 -3.90
C ARG A 16 8.27 11.79 -3.83
N PHE A 17 8.07 12.76 -2.98
CA PHE A 17 6.85 13.56 -2.93
C PHE A 17 7.20 15.01 -3.24
N ASN A 18 6.37 15.65 -4.04
CA ASN A 18 6.44 17.08 -4.27
C ASN A 18 5.59 17.75 -3.18
N LEU A 19 6.25 18.37 -2.22
CA LEU A 19 5.57 19.19 -1.23
C LEU A 19 5.43 20.60 -1.82
N SER A 20 4.19 21.03 -2.06
CA SER A 20 3.94 22.44 -2.34
C SER A 20 4.25 23.22 -1.07
N SER A 21 5.30 24.03 -1.08
CA SER A 21 5.69 24.83 0.08
C SER A 21 4.73 25.98 0.38
N GLN A 22 3.75 26.23 -0.48
CA GLN A 22 2.78 27.30 -0.32
C GLN A 22 1.37 26.81 -0.65
N LYS A 23 0.45 26.97 0.30
CA LYS A 23 -0.99 26.91 0.02
C LYS A 23 -1.31 28.09 -0.89
N VAL A 24 -1.71 27.84 -2.12
CA VAL A 24 -2.19 28.86 -3.04
C VAL A 24 -3.71 28.83 -2.96
N ASP A 25 -4.30 29.79 -2.27
CA ASP A 25 -5.75 29.83 -2.00
C ASP A 25 -6.56 30.39 -3.18
N ASN A 26 -5.90 30.97 -4.21
CA ASN A 26 -6.57 31.59 -5.34
C ASN A 26 -5.92 31.21 -6.69
N LEU A 27 -6.78 30.86 -7.68
CA LEU A 27 -6.36 30.56 -9.05
C LEU A 27 -5.53 31.71 -9.68
N LYS A 28 -5.85 32.94 -9.34
CA LYS A 28 -5.14 34.15 -9.81
C LYS A 28 -3.71 34.21 -9.26
N GLU A 29 -3.51 33.89 -8.00
CA GLU A 29 -2.18 33.81 -7.37
C GLU A 29 -1.34 32.67 -7.93
N TYR A 30 -1.99 31.52 -8.21
CA TYR A 30 -1.35 30.37 -8.88
C TYR A 30 -0.80 30.77 -10.26
N MET A 31 -1.60 31.46 -11.07
CA MET A 31 -1.19 31.94 -12.40
C MET A 31 -0.04 32.94 -12.33
N ILE A 32 -0.06 33.87 -11.38
CA ILE A 32 1.01 34.86 -11.19
C ILE A 32 2.32 34.16 -10.79
N LYS A 33 2.28 33.21 -9.87
CA LYS A 33 3.45 32.44 -9.43
C LYS A 33 3.98 31.51 -10.53
N LEU A 34 3.09 30.96 -11.36
CA LEU A 34 3.46 30.15 -12.52
C LEU A 34 4.27 30.97 -13.54
N VAL A 35 3.79 32.16 -13.89
CA VAL A 35 4.45 33.08 -14.84
C VAL A 35 5.78 33.60 -14.30
N LYS A 36 5.86 33.82 -12.98
CA LYS A 36 7.10 34.30 -12.33
C LYS A 36 8.12 33.20 -12.01
N HIS A 37 7.84 31.92 -12.34
CA HIS A 37 8.66 30.76 -11.94
C HIS A 37 8.91 30.67 -10.41
N GLU A 38 8.00 31.22 -9.61
CA GLU A 38 8.10 31.28 -8.13
C GLU A 38 7.41 30.07 -7.44
N LEU A 39 6.90 29.10 -8.22
CA LEU A 39 6.38 27.84 -7.67
C LEU A 39 7.55 26.99 -7.14
N MET A 40 7.91 27.21 -5.90
CA MET A 40 8.92 26.39 -5.24
C MET A 40 8.28 25.07 -4.77
N PHE A 41 8.51 24.01 -5.51
CA PHE A 41 8.21 22.66 -5.06
C PHE A 41 9.43 22.16 -4.26
N GLN A 42 9.20 21.88 -2.99
CA GLN A 42 10.21 21.21 -2.19
C GLN A 42 10.07 19.69 -2.42
N GLU A 43 11.07 19.09 -3.02
CA GLU A 43 11.13 17.65 -3.19
C GLU A 43 11.49 17.00 -1.85
N PHE A 44 10.64 16.06 -1.42
CA PHE A 44 10.90 15.24 -0.26
C PHE A 44 11.13 13.79 -0.71
N LEU A 45 12.33 13.28 -0.46
CA LEU A 45 12.67 11.89 -0.72
C LEU A 45 12.23 11.04 0.48
N ALA A 46 11.13 10.33 0.33
CA ALA A 46 10.64 9.43 1.37
C ALA A 46 11.42 8.11 1.41
N VAL A 47 11.92 7.68 0.26
CA VAL A 47 12.82 6.53 0.10
C VAL A 47 13.89 6.95 -0.90
N ASN A 48 15.15 6.66 -0.59
CA ASN A 48 16.29 7.05 -1.42
C ASN A 48 17.23 5.88 -1.67
N ASP A 49 17.28 5.42 -2.92
CA ASP A 49 18.18 4.38 -3.45
C ASP A 49 18.24 3.08 -2.61
N VAL A 50 17.08 2.48 -2.36
CA VAL A 50 16.96 1.26 -1.57
C VAL A 50 16.91 0.04 -2.47
N SER A 51 17.71 -1.00 -2.11
CA SER A 51 17.72 -2.29 -2.80
C SER A 51 17.70 -3.43 -1.80
N PHE A 52 16.83 -4.42 -2.02
CA PHE A 52 16.79 -5.68 -1.28
C PHE A 52 15.97 -6.74 -2.03
N GLN A 53 16.05 -7.97 -1.57
CA GLN A 53 15.30 -9.09 -2.12
C GLN A 53 14.70 -9.91 -0.99
N VAL A 54 13.46 -10.34 -1.15
CA VAL A 54 12.76 -11.26 -0.25
C VAL A 54 12.54 -12.57 -0.99
N ARG A 55 12.92 -13.67 -0.38
CA ARG A 55 12.79 -15.01 -0.95
C ARG A 55 11.56 -15.73 -0.41
N SER A 56 11.17 -16.79 -1.10
CA SER A 56 10.07 -17.65 -0.65
C SER A 56 10.33 -18.19 0.76
N GLY A 57 9.33 -18.06 1.65
CA GLY A 57 9.40 -18.51 3.03
C GLY A 57 10.11 -17.56 4.00
N GLU A 58 10.67 -16.44 3.54
CA GLU A 58 11.29 -15.46 4.41
C GLU A 58 10.26 -14.51 5.05
N ALA A 59 10.48 -14.15 6.29
CA ALA A 59 9.79 -13.07 6.99
C ALA A 59 10.74 -11.87 7.18
N TRP A 60 10.33 -10.70 6.69
CA TRP A 60 11.13 -9.49 6.75
C TRP A 60 10.47 -8.40 7.58
N GLY A 61 11.25 -7.70 8.40
CA GLY A 61 10.83 -6.53 9.16
C GLY A 61 11.51 -5.27 8.69
N LEU A 62 10.73 -4.21 8.42
CA LEU A 62 11.24 -2.86 8.18
C LEU A 62 11.24 -2.08 9.49
N ILE A 63 12.42 -1.76 10.00
CA ILE A 63 12.60 -1.06 11.28
C ILE A 63 13.13 0.36 11.03
N GLY A 64 12.64 1.33 11.78
CA GLY A 64 13.06 2.72 11.68
C GLY A 64 12.10 3.67 12.39
N ALA A 65 12.51 4.93 12.57
CA ALA A 65 11.71 5.98 13.18
C ALA A 65 10.43 6.27 12.37
N ASN A 66 9.45 6.97 12.98
CA ASN A 66 8.28 7.46 12.27
C ASN A 66 8.73 8.44 11.16
N GLY A 67 8.13 8.32 9.97
CA GLY A 67 8.54 9.10 8.80
C GLY A 67 9.74 8.57 8.02
N SER A 68 10.37 7.44 8.41
CA SER A 68 11.53 6.87 7.69
C SER A 68 11.20 6.14 6.38
N GLY A 69 9.97 6.23 5.89
CA GLY A 69 9.58 5.66 4.60
C GLY A 69 9.09 4.21 4.60
N LYS A 70 8.95 3.55 5.77
CA LYS A 70 8.50 2.15 5.87
C LYS A 70 7.17 1.88 5.17
N SER A 71 6.14 2.63 5.54
CA SER A 71 4.80 2.51 4.94
C SER A 71 4.80 2.89 3.45
N THR A 72 5.64 3.85 3.06
CA THR A 72 5.82 4.25 1.67
C THR A 72 6.42 3.11 0.84
N MET A 73 7.43 2.42 1.37
CA MET A 73 8.02 1.25 0.72
C MET A 73 7.01 0.11 0.60
N LEU A 74 6.23 -0.18 1.65
CA LEU A 74 5.18 -1.20 1.62
C LEU A 74 4.10 -0.86 0.58
N LYS A 75 3.64 0.40 0.51
CA LYS A 75 2.70 0.88 -0.52
C LYS A 75 3.27 0.73 -1.94
N ALA A 76 4.57 0.91 -2.12
CA ALA A 76 5.22 0.72 -3.41
C ALA A 76 5.33 -0.77 -3.78
N ILE A 77 5.68 -1.65 -2.84
CA ILE A 77 5.72 -3.12 -3.05
C ILE A 77 4.31 -3.65 -3.39
N SER A 78 3.27 -3.11 -2.75
CA SER A 78 1.87 -3.47 -3.01
C SER A 78 1.32 -2.92 -4.33
N GLY A 79 2.12 -2.15 -5.09
CA GLY A 79 1.68 -1.57 -6.36
C GLY A 79 0.78 -0.33 -6.23
N ILE A 80 0.50 0.13 -5.00
CA ILE A 80 -0.31 1.34 -4.73
C ILE A 80 0.43 2.58 -5.19
N MET A 81 1.77 2.56 -5.10
CA MET A 81 2.63 3.68 -5.51
C MET A 81 3.69 3.21 -6.49
N LYS A 82 3.98 4.05 -7.49
CA LYS A 82 5.10 3.81 -8.43
C LYS A 82 6.36 4.52 -7.92
N PRO A 83 7.53 3.88 -7.96
CA PRO A 83 8.79 4.54 -7.65
C PRO A 83 9.12 5.62 -8.70
N TYR A 84 9.80 6.69 -8.26
CA TYR A 84 10.35 7.71 -9.14
C TYR A 84 11.57 7.20 -9.92
N LYS A 85 12.42 6.40 -9.27
CA LYS A 85 13.56 5.70 -9.87
C LYS A 85 13.60 4.26 -9.37
N GLY A 86 14.29 3.41 -10.12
CA GLY A 86 14.44 2.00 -9.81
C GLY A 86 13.25 1.17 -10.24
N SER A 87 13.20 -0.06 -9.77
CA SER A 87 12.12 -1.00 -10.12
C SER A 87 11.76 -1.90 -8.94
N ILE A 88 10.50 -2.29 -8.88
CA ILE A 88 9.99 -3.27 -7.93
C ILE A 88 9.37 -4.41 -8.76
N GLN A 89 9.76 -5.62 -8.45
CA GLN A 89 9.23 -6.83 -9.05
C GLN A 89 8.64 -7.71 -7.96
N VAL A 90 7.39 -8.12 -8.12
CA VAL A 90 6.68 -8.99 -7.20
C VAL A 90 6.17 -10.20 -7.97
N TYR A 91 6.46 -11.38 -7.47
CA TYR A 91 6.05 -12.65 -8.04
C TYR A 91 5.00 -13.31 -7.15
N GLY A 92 3.76 -13.36 -7.63
CA GLY A 92 2.60 -13.89 -6.92
C GLY A 92 1.60 -12.80 -6.55
N ASN A 93 0.60 -13.18 -5.76
CA ASN A 93 -0.43 -12.27 -5.26
C ASN A 93 0.04 -11.57 -3.99
N VAL A 94 -0.25 -10.28 -3.87
CA VAL A 94 0.00 -9.49 -2.67
C VAL A 94 -1.33 -9.21 -1.98
N ALA A 95 -1.42 -9.54 -0.70
CA ALA A 95 -2.52 -9.13 0.17
C ALA A 95 -2.01 -8.04 1.13
N PRO A 96 -2.15 -6.75 0.79
CA PRO A 96 -1.59 -5.68 1.58
C PRO A 96 -2.46 -5.39 2.81
N LEU A 97 -1.92 -5.63 4.01
CA LEU A 97 -2.51 -5.23 5.29
C LEU A 97 -1.80 -3.99 5.83
N ILE A 98 -1.75 -2.92 5.02
CA ILE A 98 -0.95 -1.72 5.33
C ILE A 98 -1.64 -0.84 6.38
N GLU A 99 -2.96 -0.82 6.37
CA GLU A 99 -3.78 -0.05 7.31
C GLU A 99 -4.83 -0.98 7.91
N LEU A 100 -4.85 -1.12 9.25
CA LEU A 100 -5.88 -1.87 9.97
C LEU A 100 -7.25 -1.24 9.68
N GLY A 101 -8.17 -2.05 9.15
CA GLY A 101 -9.53 -1.59 8.80
C GLY A 101 -9.66 -0.91 7.43
N ALA A 102 -8.57 -0.78 6.65
CA ALA A 102 -8.69 -0.36 5.26
C ALA A 102 -9.53 -1.39 4.48
N GLY A 103 -10.67 -0.96 3.97
CA GLY A 103 -11.63 -1.82 3.27
C GLY A 103 -12.81 -2.28 4.10
N PHE A 104 -12.87 -1.96 5.42
CA PHE A 104 -14.07 -2.16 6.22
C PHE A 104 -14.97 -0.92 6.13
N ASP A 105 -16.23 -1.15 5.82
CA ASP A 105 -17.27 -0.12 5.85
C ASP A 105 -18.01 -0.22 7.19
N GLN A 106 -18.04 0.87 7.95
CA GLN A 106 -18.70 0.92 9.27
C GLN A 106 -20.23 0.88 9.16
N GLU A 107 -20.78 1.16 7.98
CA GLU A 107 -22.23 1.07 7.70
C GLU A 107 -22.65 -0.35 7.32
N CYS A 108 -21.69 -1.24 7.06
CA CYS A 108 -21.93 -2.63 6.67
C CYS A 108 -21.81 -3.58 7.86
N THR A 109 -22.58 -4.65 7.85
CA THR A 109 -22.46 -5.76 8.82
C THR A 109 -21.10 -6.47 8.66
N ALA A 110 -20.73 -7.29 9.66
CA ALA A 110 -19.50 -8.08 9.57
C ALA A 110 -19.54 -9.05 8.37
N ARG A 111 -20.70 -9.62 8.09
CA ARG A 111 -20.93 -10.48 6.93
C ARG A 111 -20.63 -9.75 5.62
N GLU A 112 -21.20 -8.58 5.43
CA GLU A 112 -21.01 -7.77 4.23
C GLU A 112 -19.55 -7.34 4.08
N ASN A 113 -18.90 -6.95 5.16
CA ASN A 113 -17.49 -6.60 5.19
C ASN A 113 -16.57 -7.77 4.79
N ILE A 114 -16.87 -9.01 5.19
CA ILE A 114 -16.13 -10.19 4.76
C ILE A 114 -16.18 -10.33 3.23
N TYR A 115 -17.38 -10.22 2.63
CA TYR A 115 -17.53 -10.30 1.18
C TYR A 115 -16.86 -9.12 0.48
N LEU A 116 -17.07 -7.91 0.97
CA LEU A 116 -16.48 -6.69 0.41
C LEU A 116 -14.95 -6.78 0.38
N ASN A 117 -14.32 -7.13 1.50
CA ASN A 117 -12.88 -7.29 1.56
C ASN A 117 -12.37 -8.42 0.66
N GLY A 118 -13.05 -9.54 0.62
CA GLY A 118 -12.72 -10.63 -0.29
C GLY A 118 -12.70 -10.17 -1.75
N CYS A 119 -13.71 -9.41 -2.18
CA CYS A 119 -13.78 -8.84 -3.52
C CYS A 119 -12.65 -7.83 -3.78
N VAL A 120 -12.35 -6.97 -2.82
CA VAL A 120 -11.24 -6.00 -2.91
C VAL A 120 -9.89 -6.70 -3.08
N LEU A 121 -9.70 -7.85 -2.41
CA LEU A 121 -8.53 -8.70 -2.55
C LEU A 121 -8.51 -9.53 -3.86
N GLY A 122 -9.57 -9.45 -4.68
CA GLY A 122 -9.66 -10.10 -5.97
C GLY A 122 -10.25 -11.51 -5.96
N HIS A 123 -10.84 -11.94 -4.84
CA HIS A 123 -11.55 -13.21 -4.75
C HIS A 123 -12.94 -13.13 -5.37
N SER A 124 -13.38 -14.22 -6.02
CA SER A 124 -14.72 -14.31 -6.56
C SER A 124 -15.77 -14.50 -5.45
N GLU A 125 -17.01 -14.09 -5.73
CA GLU A 125 -18.11 -14.32 -4.79
C GLU A 125 -18.30 -15.81 -4.46
N LYS A 126 -18.10 -16.69 -5.47
CA LYS A 126 -18.12 -18.14 -5.26
C LYS A 126 -17.08 -18.60 -4.24
N PHE A 127 -15.84 -18.14 -4.40
CA PHE A 127 -14.74 -18.45 -3.47
C PHE A 127 -15.09 -17.96 -2.06
N MET A 128 -15.62 -16.76 -1.92
CA MET A 128 -16.00 -16.21 -0.63
C MET A 128 -17.13 -17.00 0.04
N ARG A 129 -18.11 -17.48 -0.70
CA ARG A 129 -19.17 -18.36 -0.16
C ARG A 129 -18.62 -19.68 0.34
N GLU A 130 -17.70 -20.29 -0.41
CA GLU A 130 -17.11 -21.58 -0.06
C GLU A 130 -16.23 -21.50 1.20
N HIS A 131 -15.60 -20.36 1.46
CA HIS A 131 -14.68 -20.17 2.60
C HIS A 131 -15.25 -19.31 3.73
N PHE A 132 -16.52 -18.88 3.61
CA PHE A 132 -17.13 -17.96 4.58
C PHE A 132 -17.08 -18.49 6.02
N ASP A 133 -17.48 -19.73 6.23
CA ASP A 133 -17.50 -20.34 7.55
C ASP A 133 -16.10 -20.51 8.15
N GLU A 134 -15.10 -20.79 7.32
CA GLU A 134 -13.69 -20.87 7.76
C GLU A 134 -13.19 -19.48 8.24
N ILE A 135 -13.53 -18.40 7.50
CA ILE A 135 -13.18 -17.03 7.88
C ILE A 135 -13.85 -16.64 9.19
N VAL A 136 -15.15 -16.92 9.33
CA VAL A 136 -15.91 -16.61 10.54
C VAL A 136 -15.37 -17.35 11.75
N ASN A 137 -15.07 -18.65 11.61
CA ASN A 137 -14.50 -19.47 12.67
C ASN A 137 -13.09 -19.01 13.05
N PHE A 138 -12.25 -18.64 12.06
CA PHE A 138 -10.90 -18.12 12.32
C PHE A 138 -10.94 -16.79 13.08
N ALA A 139 -11.88 -15.91 12.71
CA ALA A 139 -12.03 -14.60 13.35
C ALA A 139 -12.82 -14.64 14.67
N GLU A 140 -13.44 -15.77 15.01
CA GLU A 140 -14.27 -15.97 16.23
C GLU A 140 -15.43 -14.95 16.37
N ILE A 141 -15.96 -14.46 15.24
CA ILE A 141 -16.98 -13.39 15.19
C ILE A 141 -18.41 -13.91 14.95
N GLY A 142 -18.65 -15.21 15.07
CA GLY A 142 -19.93 -15.81 14.69
C GLY A 142 -21.18 -15.17 15.33
N GLN A 143 -21.06 -14.62 16.53
CA GLN A 143 -22.17 -13.94 17.24
C GLN A 143 -22.36 -12.45 16.81
N PHE A 144 -21.50 -11.90 15.95
CA PHE A 144 -21.51 -10.50 15.53
C PHE A 144 -21.65 -10.33 14.00
N LEU A 145 -22.20 -11.34 13.32
CA LEU A 145 -22.23 -11.36 11.84
C LEU A 145 -23.25 -10.40 11.22
N ASP A 146 -24.37 -10.17 11.90
CA ASP A 146 -25.54 -9.43 11.42
C ASP A 146 -25.88 -8.27 12.34
#